data_06ae93b36e737e28ad0dab9b3f2479cf
#
_entry.id   06ae93b36e737e28ad0dab9b3f2479cf
#
_cell.length_a   1.000
_cell.length_b   1.000
_cell.length_c   1.000
_cell.angle_alpha   90.00
_cell.angle_beta   90.00
_cell.angle_gamma   90.00
#
_symmetry.space_group_name_H-M   'P 1'
#
loop_
_entity.id
_entity.type
_entity.pdbx_description
1 polymer ?
#
loop_
_entity_poly.entity_id
_entity_poly.type
_entity_poly.pdbx_seq_one_letter_code
_entity_poly.pdbx_strand_id
1 'polypeptide(L)'
;MKRVIGLMSGTSLDGIDAALIETDGVRIAAFGPGETVPYTREDRAILQAAVDAALDWQFTGPAPDFRRAEAVLTDRHAEAAERVGAAAGLDLDAVELVGFHGQTVLHRAPSGGSSGQTLQIGDGAKLASRLGVDVVHDFRTADMLAGGQGAPLAPLYHRALADHAGLDGAIAVLNLGGVANVTWMAPGFVPRSFGCCICKEDCDHALETGTDCEGQYAD
;
A
#
# COMPACT_ATOMS: atom_id res chain seq x y z
N MET A 1 -22.79 -5.32 3.78
CA MET A 1 -21.40 -5.76 3.70
C MET A 1 -21.07 -6.08 2.27
N LYS A 2 -19.87 -5.75 1.82
CA LYS A 2 -19.36 -6.05 0.48
C LYS A 2 -18.19 -7.00 0.57
N ARG A 3 -18.08 -7.92 -0.38
CA ARG A 3 -16.90 -8.74 -0.57
C ARG A 3 -15.89 -7.95 -1.37
N VAL A 4 -14.75 -7.71 -0.78
CA VAL A 4 -13.70 -6.86 -1.35
C VAL A 4 -12.39 -7.61 -1.37
N ILE A 5 -11.71 -7.62 -2.52
CA ILE A 5 -10.33 -8.12 -2.62
C ILE A 5 -9.38 -6.93 -2.56
N GLY A 6 -8.47 -6.93 -1.60
CA GLY A 6 -7.37 -5.98 -1.52
C GLY A 6 -6.12 -6.55 -2.18
N LEU A 7 -5.43 -5.74 -2.97
CA LEU A 7 -4.22 -6.10 -3.70
C LEU A 7 -3.09 -5.12 -3.39
N MET A 8 -1.93 -5.62 -3.00
CA MET A 8 -0.77 -4.81 -2.63
C MET A 8 0.52 -5.42 -3.19
N SER A 9 1.38 -4.59 -3.76
CA SER A 9 2.76 -4.91 -4.08
C SER A 9 3.68 -3.99 -3.28
N GLY A 10 4.49 -4.59 -2.40
CA GLY A 10 5.41 -3.87 -1.53
C GLY A 10 6.69 -3.43 -2.23
N THR A 11 7.45 -2.54 -1.58
CA THR A 11 8.74 -2.05 -2.09
C THR A 11 9.84 -3.11 -2.10
N SER A 12 9.65 -4.24 -1.41
CA SER A 12 10.53 -5.41 -1.43
C SER A 12 10.50 -6.16 -2.77
N LEU A 13 9.45 -5.96 -3.58
CA LEU A 13 9.23 -6.64 -4.87
C LEU A 13 9.34 -8.17 -4.75
N ASP A 14 8.89 -8.73 -3.64
CA ASP A 14 8.88 -10.18 -3.40
C ASP A 14 7.62 -10.86 -3.95
N GLY A 15 6.50 -10.14 -3.97
CA GLY A 15 5.24 -10.67 -4.47
C GLY A 15 4.09 -9.69 -4.34
N ILE A 16 2.91 -10.22 -4.59
CA ILE A 16 1.64 -9.52 -4.46
C ILE A 16 0.89 -10.14 -3.29
N ASP A 17 0.56 -9.33 -2.30
CA ASP A 17 -0.37 -9.71 -1.26
C ASP A 17 -1.80 -9.47 -1.74
N ALA A 18 -2.61 -10.51 -1.69
CA ALA A 18 -4.01 -10.47 -2.05
C ALA A 18 -4.85 -11.05 -0.91
N ALA A 19 -5.93 -10.40 -0.53
CA ALA A 19 -6.80 -10.87 0.53
C ALA A 19 -8.26 -10.48 0.28
N LEU A 20 -9.18 -11.40 0.62
CA LEU A 20 -10.62 -11.17 0.61
C LEU A 20 -11.09 -10.78 2.00
N ILE A 21 -11.92 -9.75 2.09
CA ILE A 21 -12.65 -9.38 3.31
C ILE A 21 -14.11 -9.09 3.01
N GLU A 22 -14.97 -9.22 4.02
CA GLU A 22 -16.32 -8.66 4.01
C GLU A 22 -16.35 -7.40 4.87
N THR A 23 -16.74 -6.26 4.29
CA THR A 23 -16.69 -4.95 4.94
C THR A 23 -17.80 -4.01 4.47
N ASP A 24 -18.11 -3.01 5.27
CA ASP A 24 -18.92 -1.84 4.88
C ASP A 24 -18.05 -0.60 4.58
N GLY A 25 -16.72 -0.76 4.56
CA GLY A 25 -15.75 0.32 4.39
C GLY A 25 -15.26 0.92 5.71
N VAL A 26 -15.91 0.59 6.83
CA VAL A 26 -15.54 1.03 8.18
C VAL A 26 -15.23 -0.16 9.08
N ARG A 27 -16.06 -1.20 9.03
CA ARG A 27 -15.95 -2.40 9.86
C ARG A 27 -15.63 -3.62 9.00
N ILE A 28 -14.89 -4.54 9.57
CA ILE A 28 -14.63 -5.86 9.00
C ILE A 28 -15.65 -6.82 9.60
N ALA A 29 -16.48 -7.46 8.74
CA ALA A 29 -17.43 -8.48 9.16
C ALA A 29 -16.78 -9.86 9.17
N ALA A 30 -15.98 -10.17 8.15
CA ALA A 30 -15.31 -11.46 8.03
C ALA A 30 -14.00 -11.33 7.24
N PHE A 31 -13.08 -12.24 7.51
CA PHE A 31 -11.88 -12.49 6.71
C PHE A 31 -12.09 -13.70 5.81
N GLY A 32 -11.77 -13.57 4.56
CA GLY A 32 -11.67 -14.67 3.62
C GLY A 32 -10.21 -15.14 3.44
N PRO A 33 -9.92 -15.90 2.37
CA PRO A 33 -8.57 -16.28 2.02
C PRO A 33 -7.66 -15.07 1.79
N GLY A 34 -6.38 -15.25 2.14
CA GLY A 34 -5.30 -14.34 1.76
C GLY A 34 -4.11 -15.15 1.26
N GLU A 35 -3.41 -14.62 0.29
CA GLU A 35 -2.26 -15.26 -0.34
C GLU A 35 -1.22 -14.22 -0.74
N THR A 36 0.06 -14.57 -0.60
CA THR A 36 1.17 -13.86 -1.25
C THR A 36 1.57 -14.62 -2.51
N VAL A 37 1.39 -14.00 -3.66
CA VAL A 37 1.78 -14.55 -4.96
C VAL A 37 3.15 -14.00 -5.35
N PRO A 38 4.22 -14.81 -5.31
CA PRO A 38 5.57 -14.31 -5.57
C PRO A 38 5.75 -13.89 -7.02
N TYR A 39 6.53 -12.83 -7.24
CA TYR A 39 6.99 -12.47 -8.58
C TYR A 39 7.99 -13.49 -9.10
N THR A 40 7.94 -13.75 -10.41
CA THR A 40 9.03 -14.46 -11.08
C THR A 40 10.31 -13.59 -11.05
N ARG A 41 11.45 -14.21 -11.27
CA ARG A 41 12.72 -13.47 -11.39
C ARG A 41 12.68 -12.42 -12.49
N GLU A 42 12.01 -12.73 -13.61
CA GLU A 42 11.86 -11.80 -14.73
C GLU A 42 10.94 -10.64 -14.38
N ASP A 43 9.76 -10.90 -13.79
CA ASP A 43 8.83 -9.86 -13.38
C ASP A 43 9.50 -8.89 -12.39
N ARG A 44 10.19 -9.45 -11.39
CA ARG A 44 10.94 -8.66 -10.39
C ARG A 44 11.99 -7.76 -11.03
N ALA A 45 12.74 -8.28 -12.02
CA ALA A 45 13.75 -7.49 -12.73
C ALA A 45 13.13 -6.31 -13.50
N ILE A 46 11.95 -6.53 -14.12
CA ILE A 46 11.23 -5.47 -14.84
C ILE A 46 10.73 -4.41 -13.87
N LEU A 47 10.16 -4.81 -12.73
CA LEU A 47 9.66 -3.88 -11.71
C LEU A 47 10.80 -3.12 -11.03
N GLN A 48 11.91 -3.78 -10.73
CA GLN A 48 13.09 -3.14 -10.16
C GLN A 48 13.65 -2.07 -11.11
N ALA A 49 13.76 -2.37 -12.40
CA ALA A 49 14.21 -1.40 -13.39
C ALA A 49 13.29 -0.17 -13.46
N ALA A 50 11.98 -0.34 -13.25
CA ALA A 50 11.04 0.78 -13.17
C ALA A 50 11.25 1.64 -11.91
N VAL A 51 11.50 0.99 -10.77
CA VAL A 51 11.84 1.69 -9.52
C VAL A 51 13.15 2.47 -9.67
N ASP A 52 14.19 1.84 -10.22
CA ASP A 52 15.49 2.49 -10.44
C ASP A 52 15.35 3.70 -11.36
N ALA A 53 14.61 3.56 -12.48
CA ALA A 53 14.34 4.66 -13.40
C ALA A 53 13.54 5.81 -12.74
N ALA A 54 12.60 5.51 -11.85
CA ALA A 54 11.86 6.52 -11.09
C ALA A 54 12.77 7.24 -10.07
N LEU A 55 13.66 6.48 -9.41
CA LEU A 55 14.64 7.05 -8.49
C LEU A 55 15.64 7.97 -9.19
N ASP A 56 16.05 7.66 -10.41
CA ASP A 56 16.91 8.52 -11.22
C ASP A 56 16.14 9.77 -11.72
N TRP A 57 14.87 9.59 -12.09
CA TRP A 57 14.02 10.69 -12.60
C TRP A 57 13.69 11.74 -11.54
N GLN A 58 13.39 11.33 -10.32
CA GLN A 58 13.11 12.22 -9.19
C GLN A 58 12.02 13.27 -9.48
N PHE A 59 11.02 12.98 -10.28
CA PHE A 59 9.99 13.89 -10.79
C PHE A 59 10.56 15.08 -11.56
N THR A 60 11.74 14.97 -12.16
CA THR A 60 12.43 16.05 -12.89
C THR A 60 12.50 15.74 -14.37
N GLY A 61 11.92 16.63 -15.19
CA GLY A 61 11.88 16.43 -16.65
C GLY A 61 10.84 15.39 -17.10
N PRO A 62 10.99 14.84 -18.32
CA PRO A 62 10.05 13.86 -18.84
C PRO A 62 10.09 12.55 -18.04
N ALA A 63 8.90 12.01 -17.73
CA ALA A 63 8.78 10.75 -17.01
C ALA A 63 9.35 9.58 -17.82
N PRO A 64 9.99 8.60 -17.15
CA PRO A 64 10.39 7.34 -17.79
C PRO A 64 9.20 6.57 -18.38
N ASP A 65 9.49 5.66 -19.29
CA ASP A 65 8.47 4.77 -19.86
C ASP A 65 8.20 3.58 -18.90
N PHE A 66 7.11 3.62 -18.19
CA PHE A 66 6.70 2.56 -17.25
C PHE A 66 5.77 1.50 -17.87
N ARG A 67 5.35 1.63 -19.13
CA ARG A 67 4.31 0.77 -19.76
C ARG A 67 4.58 -0.72 -19.62
N ARG A 68 5.83 -1.17 -19.77
CA ARG A 68 6.18 -2.59 -19.62
C ARG A 68 5.98 -3.07 -18.18
N ALA A 69 6.42 -2.29 -17.21
CA ALA A 69 6.27 -2.62 -15.80
C ALA A 69 4.79 -2.58 -15.37
N GLU A 70 4.02 -1.59 -15.83
CA GLU A 70 2.58 -1.51 -15.59
C GLU A 70 1.82 -2.71 -16.15
N ALA A 71 2.17 -3.15 -17.37
CA ALA A 71 1.53 -4.32 -17.98
C ALA A 71 1.78 -5.59 -17.15
N VAL A 72 3.05 -5.86 -16.79
CA VAL A 72 3.41 -7.02 -15.97
C VAL A 72 2.74 -6.96 -14.62
N LEU A 73 2.84 -5.80 -13.94
CA LEU A 73 2.25 -5.59 -12.64
C LEU A 73 0.73 -5.86 -12.65
N THR A 74 0.01 -5.24 -13.59
CA THR A 74 -1.44 -5.36 -13.70
C THR A 74 -1.87 -6.79 -13.97
N ASP A 75 -1.16 -7.49 -14.87
CA ASP A 75 -1.47 -8.87 -15.21
C ASP A 75 -1.26 -9.82 -14.01
N ARG A 76 -0.19 -9.63 -13.23
CA ARG A 76 0.06 -10.42 -12.02
C ARG A 76 -0.93 -10.12 -10.89
N HIS A 77 -1.36 -8.86 -10.75
CA HIS A 77 -2.41 -8.52 -9.77
C HIS A 77 -3.76 -9.15 -10.13
N ALA A 78 -4.09 -9.23 -11.42
CA ALA A 78 -5.28 -9.94 -11.86
C ALA A 78 -5.22 -11.44 -11.52
N GLU A 79 -4.09 -12.10 -11.78
CA GLU A 79 -3.88 -13.50 -11.39
C GLU A 79 -4.01 -13.71 -9.88
N ALA A 80 -3.50 -12.79 -9.07
CA ALA A 80 -3.62 -12.87 -7.61
C ALA A 80 -5.09 -12.72 -7.15
N ALA A 81 -5.85 -11.80 -7.75
CA ALA A 81 -7.28 -11.65 -7.46
C ALA A 81 -8.07 -12.91 -7.84
N GLU A 82 -7.81 -13.47 -9.04
CA GLU A 82 -8.43 -14.72 -9.52
C GLU A 82 -8.16 -15.89 -8.56
N ARG A 83 -6.92 -16.01 -8.05
CA ARG A 83 -6.53 -17.06 -7.09
C ARG A 83 -7.25 -16.93 -5.75
N VAL A 84 -7.33 -15.72 -5.21
CA VAL A 84 -8.04 -15.46 -3.93
C VAL A 84 -9.54 -15.73 -4.09
N GLY A 85 -10.15 -15.32 -5.21
CA GLY A 85 -11.53 -15.65 -5.52
C GLY A 85 -11.76 -17.16 -5.57
N ALA A 86 -10.93 -17.88 -6.31
CA ALA A 86 -11.00 -19.35 -6.41
C ALA A 86 -10.80 -20.05 -5.05
N ALA A 87 -9.85 -19.57 -4.23
CA ALA A 87 -9.62 -20.09 -2.89
C ALA A 87 -10.82 -19.87 -1.94
N ALA A 88 -11.60 -18.81 -2.19
CA ALA A 88 -12.86 -18.54 -1.48
C ALA A 88 -14.04 -19.36 -2.02
N GLY A 89 -13.87 -20.09 -3.12
CA GLY A 89 -14.96 -20.77 -3.82
C GLY A 89 -15.95 -19.81 -4.48
N LEU A 90 -15.48 -18.61 -4.87
CA LEU A 90 -16.26 -17.55 -5.47
C LEU A 90 -15.87 -17.36 -6.93
N ASP A 91 -16.88 -17.15 -7.77
CA ASP A 91 -16.68 -16.49 -9.05
C ASP A 91 -16.44 -15.00 -8.81
N LEU A 92 -15.66 -14.35 -9.67
CA LEU A 92 -15.33 -12.93 -9.49
C LEU A 92 -16.54 -11.99 -9.59
N ASP A 93 -17.62 -12.41 -10.23
CA ASP A 93 -18.89 -11.66 -10.26
C ASP A 93 -19.55 -11.56 -8.88
N ALA A 94 -19.17 -12.43 -7.94
CA ALA A 94 -19.59 -12.35 -6.54
C ALA A 94 -18.70 -11.43 -5.68
N VAL A 95 -17.63 -10.88 -6.23
CA VAL A 95 -16.77 -9.86 -5.63
C VAL A 95 -17.27 -8.49 -6.08
N GLU A 96 -17.54 -7.61 -5.14
CA GLU A 96 -18.20 -6.34 -5.43
C GLU A 96 -17.22 -5.19 -5.66
N LEU A 97 -15.95 -5.36 -5.23
CA LEU A 97 -14.92 -4.35 -5.37
C LEU A 97 -13.53 -4.95 -5.26
N VAL A 98 -12.60 -4.40 -6.03
CA VAL A 98 -11.17 -4.66 -5.88
C VAL A 98 -10.45 -3.37 -5.50
N GLY A 99 -9.70 -3.40 -4.41
CA GLY A 99 -8.78 -2.33 -4.03
C GLY A 99 -7.39 -2.60 -4.60
N PHE A 100 -6.90 -1.75 -5.49
CA PHE A 100 -5.63 -1.92 -6.19
C PHE A 100 -4.66 -0.79 -5.85
N HIS A 101 -3.68 -1.08 -5.00
CA HIS A 101 -2.66 -0.11 -4.61
C HIS A 101 -1.66 0.18 -5.75
N GLY A 102 -1.41 -0.80 -6.61
CA GLY A 102 -0.31 -0.74 -7.57
C GLY A 102 1.06 -0.86 -6.88
N GLN A 103 2.11 -0.52 -7.59
CA GLN A 103 3.49 -0.47 -7.09
C GLN A 103 3.96 0.96 -6.93
N THR A 104 4.30 1.37 -5.73
CA THR A 104 4.96 2.66 -5.51
C THR A 104 6.37 2.60 -6.09
N VAL A 105 6.65 3.44 -7.07
CA VAL A 105 7.97 3.60 -7.68
C VAL A 105 8.70 4.83 -7.17
N LEU A 106 7.94 5.87 -6.77
CA LEU A 106 8.51 7.08 -6.17
C LEU A 106 7.47 7.75 -5.28
N HIS A 107 7.90 8.19 -4.10
CA HIS A 107 7.08 8.94 -3.16
C HIS A 107 7.93 9.98 -2.44
N ARG A 108 7.46 11.20 -2.39
CA ARG A 108 8.03 12.30 -1.62
C ARG A 108 6.92 12.99 -0.86
N ALA A 109 6.96 12.91 0.45
CA ALA A 109 6.04 13.67 1.30
C ALA A 109 6.26 15.18 1.14
N PRO A 110 5.25 16.02 1.39
CA PRO A 110 5.42 17.46 1.46
C PRO A 110 6.50 17.83 2.48
N SER A 111 7.39 18.74 2.14
CA SER A 111 8.46 19.21 3.03
C SER A 111 8.89 20.61 2.68
N GLY A 112 9.24 21.43 3.69
CA GLY A 112 9.83 22.76 3.50
C GLY A 112 9.02 23.72 2.61
N GLY A 113 7.68 23.59 2.57
CA GLY A 113 6.81 24.40 1.72
C GLY A 113 6.67 23.89 0.28
N SER A 114 7.29 22.74 -0.04
CA SER A 114 7.10 22.04 -1.32
C SER A 114 5.91 21.09 -1.22
N SER A 115 5.08 21.05 -2.27
CA SER A 115 4.04 20.02 -2.38
C SER A 115 4.65 18.64 -2.55
N GLY A 116 4.07 17.64 -1.90
CA GLY A 116 4.47 16.24 -2.08
C GLY A 116 4.16 15.73 -3.49
N GLN A 117 4.84 14.66 -3.88
CA GLN A 117 4.65 13.99 -5.15
C GLN A 117 4.69 12.47 -4.94
N THR A 118 3.82 11.75 -5.62
CA THR A 118 3.77 10.28 -5.52
C THR A 118 3.46 9.67 -6.88
N LEU A 119 4.02 8.50 -7.13
CA LEU A 119 3.70 7.71 -8.32
C LEU A 119 3.59 6.24 -7.95
N GLN A 120 2.40 5.70 -8.13
CA GLN A 120 2.12 4.28 -8.13
C GLN A 120 1.85 3.88 -9.58
N ILE A 121 2.61 2.92 -10.10
CA ILE A 121 2.34 2.34 -11.41
C ILE A 121 1.33 1.20 -11.30
N GLY A 122 0.58 1.00 -12.37
CA GLY A 122 -0.46 -0.01 -12.51
C GLY A 122 -1.71 0.55 -13.18
N ASP A 123 -2.33 -0.24 -14.04
CA ASP A 123 -3.51 0.15 -14.83
C ASP A 123 -4.79 -0.41 -14.20
N GLY A 124 -5.45 0.40 -13.36
CA GLY A 124 -6.69 0.02 -12.69
C GLY A 124 -7.85 -0.19 -13.68
N ALA A 125 -7.89 0.53 -14.80
CA ALA A 125 -8.94 0.36 -15.81
C ALA A 125 -8.77 -0.97 -16.57
N LYS A 126 -7.53 -1.34 -16.93
CA LYS A 126 -7.22 -2.65 -17.51
C LYS A 126 -7.56 -3.78 -16.52
N LEU A 127 -7.21 -3.59 -15.24
CA LEU A 127 -7.52 -4.57 -14.20
C LEU A 127 -9.04 -4.78 -14.06
N ALA A 128 -9.82 -3.69 -14.00
CA ALA A 128 -11.28 -3.76 -13.94
C ALA A 128 -11.88 -4.48 -15.16
N SER A 129 -11.39 -4.14 -16.36
CA SER A 129 -11.84 -4.78 -17.60
C SER A 129 -11.53 -6.28 -17.63
N ARG A 130 -10.36 -6.68 -17.10
CA ARG A 130 -9.95 -8.10 -17.08
C ARG A 130 -10.75 -8.92 -16.08
N LEU A 131 -10.99 -8.35 -14.87
CA LEU A 131 -11.67 -9.06 -13.80
C LEU A 131 -13.20 -9.00 -13.92
N GLY A 132 -13.75 -8.03 -14.67
CA GLY A 132 -15.17 -7.76 -14.71
C GLY A 132 -15.73 -7.20 -13.39
N VAL A 133 -14.88 -6.61 -12.55
CA VAL A 133 -15.19 -6.08 -11.22
C VAL A 133 -14.74 -4.62 -11.13
N ASP A 134 -15.49 -3.79 -10.41
CA ASP A 134 -15.08 -2.42 -10.13
C ASP A 134 -13.75 -2.37 -9.37
N VAL A 135 -12.83 -1.49 -9.80
CA VAL A 135 -11.51 -1.32 -9.18
C VAL A 135 -11.35 0.09 -8.64
N VAL A 136 -11.04 0.19 -7.36
CA VAL A 136 -10.57 1.43 -6.74
C VAL A 136 -9.05 1.41 -6.71
N HIS A 137 -8.45 2.45 -7.26
CA HIS A 137 -6.99 2.59 -7.35
C HIS A 137 -6.57 4.04 -7.13
N ASP A 138 -5.26 4.31 -7.17
CA ASP A 138 -4.67 5.64 -6.95
C ASP A 138 -5.09 6.25 -5.60
N PHE A 139 -4.82 5.54 -4.53
CA PHE A 139 -5.25 5.92 -3.17
C PHE A 139 -4.55 7.17 -2.62
N ARG A 140 -3.43 7.61 -3.22
CA ARG A 140 -2.54 8.61 -2.63
C ARG A 140 -2.62 9.97 -3.27
N THR A 141 -2.88 10.04 -4.58
CA THR A 141 -2.82 11.30 -5.35
C THR A 141 -3.81 12.34 -4.84
N ALA A 142 -5.05 11.94 -4.54
CA ALA A 142 -6.07 12.87 -4.05
C ALA A 142 -5.69 13.49 -2.69
N ASP A 143 -5.15 12.71 -1.76
CA ASP A 143 -4.67 13.18 -0.46
C ASP A 143 -3.48 14.15 -0.63
N MET A 144 -2.52 13.80 -1.48
CA MET A 144 -1.37 14.65 -1.79
C MET A 144 -1.79 15.99 -2.40
N LEU A 145 -2.77 15.99 -3.31
CA LEU A 145 -3.31 17.21 -3.91
C LEU A 145 -4.06 18.09 -2.90
N ALA A 146 -4.67 17.48 -1.88
CA ALA A 146 -5.31 18.17 -0.78
C ALA A 146 -4.31 18.69 0.28
N GLY A 147 -3.01 18.46 0.10
CA GLY A 147 -1.95 18.88 1.02
C GLY A 147 -1.61 17.84 2.10
N GLY A 148 -2.16 16.63 2.00
CA GLY A 148 -1.81 15.49 2.84
C GLY A 148 -0.48 14.86 2.42
N GLN A 149 -0.06 13.86 3.18
CA GLN A 149 1.21 13.16 2.97
C GLN A 149 1.09 11.95 2.01
N GLY A 150 -0.15 11.54 1.67
CA GLY A 150 -0.42 10.36 0.86
C GLY A 150 -0.12 9.02 1.55
N ALA A 151 0.45 9.06 2.74
CA ALA A 151 0.81 7.92 3.57
C ALA A 151 0.85 8.33 5.05
N PRO A 152 0.68 7.40 6.01
CA PRO A 152 0.27 6.01 5.83
C PRO A 152 -1.26 5.84 5.69
N LEU A 153 -1.70 4.76 5.00
CA LEU A 153 -3.12 4.41 4.90
C LEU A 153 -3.53 3.29 5.89
N ALA A 154 -2.56 2.49 6.33
CA ALA A 154 -2.77 1.35 7.22
C ALA A 154 -3.47 1.68 8.56
N PRO A 155 -3.33 2.86 9.18
CA PRO A 155 -3.98 3.17 10.45
C PRO A 155 -5.49 3.01 10.45
N LEU A 156 -6.17 3.28 9.34
CA LEU A 156 -7.62 3.09 9.21
C LEU A 156 -7.99 1.60 9.28
N TYR A 157 -7.22 0.77 8.60
CA TYR A 157 -7.37 -0.68 8.64
C TYR A 157 -7.05 -1.24 10.04
N HIS A 158 -5.99 -0.76 10.69
CA HIS A 158 -5.63 -1.18 12.04
C HIS A 158 -6.74 -0.88 13.05
N ARG A 159 -7.45 0.25 12.90
CA ARG A 159 -8.62 0.56 13.72
C ARG A 159 -9.73 -0.46 13.48
N ALA A 160 -10.09 -0.73 12.24
CA ALA A 160 -11.13 -1.70 11.90
C ALA A 160 -10.76 -3.12 12.38
N LEU A 161 -9.48 -3.48 12.34
CA LEU A 161 -8.95 -4.75 12.84
C LEU A 161 -9.06 -4.84 14.36
N ALA A 162 -8.69 -3.77 15.09
CA ALA A 162 -8.82 -3.71 16.55
C ALA A 162 -10.28 -3.82 16.99
N ASP A 163 -11.17 -3.09 16.34
CA ASP A 163 -12.61 -3.13 16.61
C ASP A 163 -13.19 -4.53 16.33
N HIS A 164 -12.78 -5.18 15.23
CA HIS A 164 -13.18 -6.55 14.91
C HIS A 164 -12.68 -7.56 15.95
N ALA A 165 -11.48 -7.38 16.46
CA ALA A 165 -10.90 -8.22 17.51
C ALA A 165 -11.45 -7.94 18.91
N GLY A 166 -12.34 -6.95 19.07
CA GLY A 166 -12.88 -6.55 20.37
C GLY A 166 -11.84 -5.96 21.30
N LEU A 167 -10.81 -5.34 20.76
CA LEU A 167 -9.75 -4.71 21.56
C LEU A 167 -10.15 -3.29 21.95
N ASP A 168 -10.20 -3.04 23.25
CA ASP A 168 -10.54 -1.74 23.83
C ASP A 168 -9.30 -1.04 24.41
N GLY A 169 -9.39 0.31 24.51
CA GLY A 169 -8.35 1.13 25.13
C GLY A 169 -7.30 1.65 24.13
N ALA A 170 -6.13 1.98 24.67
CA ALA A 170 -5.00 2.44 23.87
C ALA A 170 -4.24 1.22 23.30
N ILE A 171 -4.06 1.21 21.99
CA ILE A 171 -3.45 0.10 21.24
C ILE A 171 -2.31 0.64 20.41
N ALA A 172 -1.21 -0.11 20.35
CA ALA A 172 -0.13 0.11 19.39
C ALA A 172 0.00 -1.12 18.49
N VAL A 173 -0.10 -0.91 17.18
CA VAL A 173 0.17 -1.94 16.17
C VAL A 173 1.56 -1.68 15.60
N LEU A 174 2.48 -2.63 15.84
CA LEU A 174 3.84 -2.57 15.32
C LEU A 174 3.94 -3.43 14.07
N ASN A 175 4.31 -2.81 12.97
CA ASN A 175 4.67 -3.49 11.73
C ASN A 175 6.20 -3.50 11.57
N LEU A 176 6.77 -4.69 11.39
CA LEU A 176 8.20 -4.92 11.20
C LEU A 176 8.43 -5.39 9.77
N GLY A 177 9.01 -4.52 8.94
CA GLY A 177 9.40 -4.80 7.56
C GLY A 177 10.78 -4.22 7.28
N GLY A 178 11.06 -3.89 6.03
CA GLY A 178 12.28 -3.13 5.67
C GLY A 178 12.33 -1.75 6.33
N VAL A 179 11.16 -1.20 6.63
CA VAL A 179 10.93 -0.05 7.51
C VAL A 179 9.94 -0.48 8.57
N ALA A 180 10.22 -0.21 9.83
CA ALA A 180 9.24 -0.42 10.89
C ALA A 180 8.32 0.79 11.01
N ASN A 181 7.05 0.54 11.31
CA ASN A 181 6.12 1.58 11.66
C ASN A 181 5.20 1.15 12.80
N VAL A 182 4.79 2.12 13.60
CA VAL A 182 3.87 1.94 14.72
C VAL A 182 2.62 2.74 14.44
N THR A 183 1.46 2.11 14.49
CA THR A 183 0.18 2.82 14.54
C THR A 183 -0.29 2.85 15.98
N TRP A 184 -0.42 4.05 16.54
CA TRP A 184 -1.05 4.25 17.83
C TRP A 184 -2.50 4.69 17.66
N MET A 185 -3.41 4.11 18.43
CA MET A 185 -4.82 4.47 18.46
C MET A 185 -5.38 4.36 19.86
N ALA A 186 -6.31 5.26 20.18
CA ALA A 186 -7.04 5.26 21.46
C ALA A 186 -8.48 5.74 21.24
N PRO A 187 -9.41 5.41 22.16
CA PRO A 187 -10.78 5.90 22.11
C PRO A 187 -10.83 7.44 22.05
N GLY A 188 -11.58 8.00 21.10
CA GLY A 188 -11.73 9.45 20.95
C GLY A 188 -10.58 10.16 20.22
N PHE A 189 -9.56 9.43 19.77
CA PHE A 189 -8.44 9.99 19.00
C PHE A 189 -8.39 9.42 17.58
N VAL A 190 -7.95 10.25 16.67
CA VAL A 190 -7.62 9.78 15.29
C VAL A 190 -6.38 8.91 15.38
N PRO A 191 -6.35 7.74 14.71
CA PRO A 191 -5.15 6.91 14.68
C PRO A 191 -3.94 7.67 14.13
N ARG A 192 -2.79 7.52 14.78
CA ARG A 192 -1.52 8.12 14.36
C ARG A 192 -0.53 7.04 14.01
N SER A 193 0.29 7.29 13.00
CA SER A 193 1.38 6.39 12.63
C SER A 193 2.72 7.11 12.71
N PHE A 194 3.70 6.38 13.18
CA PHE A 194 5.09 6.82 13.28
C PHE A 194 5.96 5.82 12.53
N GLY A 195 6.79 6.29 11.62
CA GLY A 195 7.79 5.48 10.94
C GLY A 195 9.10 5.51 11.70
N CYS A 196 9.77 4.37 11.77
CA CYS A 196 11.15 4.28 12.21
C CYS A 196 11.92 3.46 11.16
N CYS A 197 12.97 4.04 10.61
CA CYS A 197 13.93 3.25 9.85
C CYS A 197 14.60 2.28 10.81
N ILE A 198 14.28 0.97 10.71
CA ILE A 198 15.04 -0.03 11.43
C ILE A 198 16.37 -0.17 10.72
N CYS A 199 17.37 0.52 11.29
CA CYS A 199 18.79 0.27 11.15
C CYS A 199 19.40 0.17 9.74
N LYS A 200 19.93 1.25 9.32
CA LYS A 200 21.33 1.37 8.90
C LYS A 200 21.96 2.42 9.80
N GLU A 201 23.24 2.37 9.95
CA GLU A 201 24.19 3.09 10.83
C GLU A 201 23.82 4.53 11.28
N ASP A 202 22.72 5.09 10.79
CA ASP A 202 22.25 6.45 11.08
C ASP A 202 21.31 6.54 12.31
N CYS A 203 20.83 5.43 12.87
CA CYS A 203 19.97 5.44 14.07
C CYS A 203 20.73 5.86 15.34
N ASP A 204 22.02 5.60 15.41
CA ASP A 204 22.84 6.02 16.55
C ASP A 204 22.94 7.56 16.60
N HIS A 205 22.94 8.22 15.45
CA HIS A 205 22.98 9.68 15.38
C HIS A 205 21.66 10.35 15.81
N ALA A 206 20.53 9.75 15.50
CA ALA A 206 19.22 10.25 15.91
C ALA A 206 18.98 10.12 17.42
N LEU A 207 19.47 9.05 18.04
CA LEU A 207 19.41 8.83 19.49
C LEU A 207 20.31 9.78 20.26
N GLU A 208 21.48 10.14 19.71
CA GLU A 208 22.43 11.06 20.34
C GLU A 208 22.05 12.53 20.15
N THR A 209 21.41 12.90 19.06
CA THR A 209 21.11 14.30 18.73
C THR A 209 19.68 14.71 19.06
N GLY A 210 18.79 13.75 19.40
CA GLY A 210 17.36 14.02 19.64
C GLY A 210 16.65 14.56 18.40
N THR A 211 17.25 14.41 17.24
CA THR A 211 16.60 14.69 15.95
C THR A 211 15.85 13.46 15.51
N ASP A 212 14.56 13.60 15.26
CA ASP A 212 13.76 12.55 14.65
C ASP A 212 14.45 12.08 13.37
N CYS A 213 14.23 10.81 12.99
CA CYS A 213 14.62 10.31 11.66
C CYS A 213 13.86 11.16 10.63
N GLU A 214 14.33 12.37 10.44
CA GLU A 214 13.71 13.33 9.56
C GLU A 214 13.78 12.82 8.14
N GLY A 215 12.63 12.56 7.62
CA GLY A 215 12.52 12.51 6.19
C GLY A 215 11.27 11.89 5.62
N GLN A 216 10.50 11.08 6.35
CA GLN A 216 9.37 10.45 5.67
C GLN A 216 8.04 10.37 6.42
N TYR A 217 7.95 10.58 7.73
CA TYR A 217 6.68 10.42 8.45
C TYR A 217 6.59 11.29 9.72
N ALA A 218 6.88 12.57 9.64
CA ALA A 218 6.61 13.49 10.74
C ALA A 218 5.30 14.26 10.48
N ASP A 219 4.39 14.15 11.45
CA ASP A 219 3.10 14.86 11.69
C ASP A 219 1.94 14.56 10.73
#